data_871bac6aa2807d3322722be7ec4f31ac
#
_entry.id   871bac6aa2807d3322722be7ec4f31ac
#
_cell.length_a   1.000
_cell.length_b   1.000
_cell.length_c   1.000
_cell.angle_alpha   90.00
_cell.angle_beta   90.00
_cell.angle_gamma   90.00
#
_symmetry.space_group_name_H-M   'P 1'
#
loop_
_entity.id
_entity.type
_entity.pdbx_description
1 polymer ?
#
loop_
_entity_poly.entity_id
_entity_poly.type
_entity_poly.pdbx_seq_one_letter_code
_entity_poly.pdbx_strand_id
1 'polypeptide(L)'
;MEEKVILVDENDQPIGLMEKLEAHQKGLLHRAFSVFIINSKGEILLQQRALSKYHSPGLWTNTCCSHQRQGEDNLQAGKRRLWEEMGMQVPLKQVFSFIYEAPMGNGLTEHEYDYVLIGFSDESPSINPLEVCNWKWATPEQIQKSIAETPEEYTAWFKIIFDKFYHFIAENITL
;
A
#
# COMPACT_ATOMS: atom_id res chain seq x y z
N MET A 1 -17.22 -1.09 13.78
CA MET A 1 -17.05 -2.46 13.22
C MET A 1 -15.57 -2.76 13.12
N GLU A 2 -15.13 -3.81 13.76
CA GLU A 2 -13.72 -4.21 13.71
C GLU A 2 -13.38 -4.75 12.31
N GLU A 3 -12.30 -4.24 11.76
CA GLU A 3 -11.85 -4.62 10.43
C GLU A 3 -11.18 -5.99 10.47
N LYS A 4 -11.62 -6.90 9.61
CA LYS A 4 -11.05 -8.25 9.49
C LYS A 4 -10.24 -8.37 8.21
N VAL A 5 -9.16 -9.14 8.30
CA VAL A 5 -8.31 -9.49 7.16
C VAL A 5 -8.54 -10.95 6.79
N ILE A 6 -8.24 -11.30 5.54
CA ILE A 6 -8.37 -12.67 5.04
C ILE A 6 -7.03 -13.38 5.25
N LEU A 7 -7.01 -14.36 6.15
CA LEU A 7 -5.84 -15.20 6.33
C LEU A 7 -5.69 -16.13 5.13
N VAL A 8 -4.47 -16.28 4.63
CA VAL A 8 -4.16 -17.11 3.47
C VAL A 8 -2.94 -17.99 3.72
N ASP A 9 -2.81 -19.04 2.93
CA ASP A 9 -1.57 -19.80 2.85
C ASP A 9 -0.63 -19.21 1.79
N GLU A 10 0.52 -19.85 1.58
CA GLU A 10 1.54 -19.38 0.63
C GLU A 10 1.08 -19.39 -0.81
N ASN A 11 -0.03 -20.06 -1.12
CA ASN A 11 -0.65 -20.11 -2.44
C ASN A 11 -1.88 -19.22 -2.56
N ASP A 12 -2.06 -18.27 -1.62
CA ASP A 12 -3.20 -17.36 -1.55
C ASP A 12 -4.55 -18.07 -1.40
N GLN A 13 -4.56 -19.25 -0.81
CA GLN A 13 -5.82 -19.92 -0.48
C GLN A 13 -6.36 -19.42 0.85
N PRO A 14 -7.61 -18.94 0.91
CA PRO A 14 -8.20 -18.47 2.17
C PRO A 14 -8.27 -19.59 3.21
N ILE A 15 -7.81 -19.31 4.43
CA ILE A 15 -7.85 -20.26 5.55
C ILE A 15 -8.63 -19.74 6.74
N GLY A 16 -9.12 -18.50 6.69
CA GLY A 16 -9.94 -17.93 7.74
C GLY A 16 -10.00 -16.43 7.69
N LEU A 17 -10.68 -15.85 8.66
CA LEU A 17 -10.76 -14.41 8.89
C LEU A 17 -10.21 -14.11 10.29
N MET A 18 -9.57 -12.96 10.45
CA MET A 18 -9.03 -12.53 11.74
C MET A 18 -9.12 -11.01 11.85
N GLU A 19 -9.32 -10.51 13.06
CA GLU A 19 -9.18 -9.10 13.38
C GLU A 19 -7.81 -8.58 12.91
N LYS A 20 -7.81 -7.43 12.24
CA LYS A 20 -6.59 -6.85 11.67
C LYS A 20 -5.48 -6.67 12.72
N LEU A 21 -5.81 -6.11 13.88
CA LEU A 21 -4.83 -5.92 14.95
C LEU A 21 -4.27 -7.25 15.44
N GLU A 22 -5.12 -8.24 15.64
CA GLU A 22 -4.70 -9.57 16.09
C GLU A 22 -3.78 -10.25 15.08
N ALA A 23 -4.09 -10.15 13.79
CA ALA A 23 -3.25 -10.69 12.72
C ALA A 23 -1.86 -10.06 12.73
N HIS A 24 -1.77 -8.75 12.96
CA HIS A 24 -0.50 -8.03 13.07
C HIS A 24 0.27 -8.39 14.35
N GLN A 25 -0.43 -8.62 15.47
CA GLN A 25 0.20 -9.05 16.72
C GLN A 25 0.79 -10.45 16.60
N LYS A 26 0.12 -11.33 15.89
CA LYS A 26 0.55 -12.73 15.70
C LYS A 26 1.47 -12.91 14.49
N GLY A 27 1.62 -11.90 13.64
CA GLY A 27 2.42 -11.97 12.44
C GLY A 27 1.92 -12.99 11.41
N LEU A 28 0.61 -13.19 11.33
CA LEU A 28 0.01 -14.18 10.44
C LEU A 28 -0.11 -13.66 9.00
N LEU A 29 0.16 -14.55 8.05
CA LEU A 29 0.04 -14.24 6.63
C LEU A 29 -1.40 -13.94 6.27
N HIS A 30 -1.63 -12.75 5.71
CA HIS A 30 -2.96 -12.30 5.30
C HIS A 30 -2.88 -11.58 3.97
N ARG A 31 -4.02 -11.52 3.28
CA ARG A 31 -4.12 -10.88 1.96
C ARG A 31 -4.15 -9.38 2.10
N ALA A 32 -3.43 -8.70 1.19
CA ALA A 32 -3.33 -7.25 1.16
C ALA A 32 -3.17 -6.76 -0.28
N PHE A 33 -3.21 -5.44 -0.46
CA PHE A 33 -2.90 -4.81 -1.74
C PHE A 33 -2.21 -3.47 -1.56
N SER A 34 -1.48 -3.08 -2.60
CA SER A 34 -0.78 -1.80 -2.67
C SER A 34 -1.08 -1.13 -3.99
N VAL A 35 -1.58 0.11 -3.94
CA VAL A 35 -1.93 0.89 -5.12
C VAL A 35 -0.85 1.93 -5.40
N PHE A 36 -0.46 2.03 -6.68
CA PHE A 36 0.44 3.05 -7.20
C PHE A 36 -0.26 3.81 -8.32
N ILE A 37 -0.48 5.11 -8.12
CA ILE A 37 -1.01 5.99 -9.17
C ILE A 37 0.17 6.75 -9.78
N ILE A 38 0.26 6.74 -11.11
CA ILE A 38 1.35 7.33 -11.89
C ILE A 38 0.74 8.40 -12.79
N ASN A 39 1.37 9.57 -12.85
CA ASN A 39 0.91 10.64 -13.74
C ASN A 39 1.62 10.61 -15.09
N SER A 40 1.25 11.52 -16.00
CA SER A 40 1.82 11.59 -17.34
C SER A 40 3.29 12.01 -17.38
N LYS A 41 3.82 12.52 -16.27
CA LYS A 41 5.25 12.86 -16.10
C LYS A 41 6.07 11.71 -15.56
N GLY A 42 5.45 10.54 -15.31
CA GLY A 42 6.13 9.39 -14.71
C GLY A 42 6.34 9.51 -13.21
N GLU A 43 5.64 10.43 -12.55
CA GLU A 43 5.71 10.60 -11.11
C GLU A 43 4.68 9.70 -10.41
N ILE A 44 5.04 9.19 -9.25
CA ILE A 44 4.19 8.34 -8.40
C ILE A 44 3.56 9.21 -7.31
N LEU A 45 2.27 9.03 -7.08
CA LEU A 45 1.54 9.69 -6.01
C LEU A 45 1.82 9.00 -4.68
N LEU A 46 2.42 9.73 -3.75
CA LEU A 46 2.68 9.26 -2.39
C LEU A 46 1.70 9.89 -1.41
N GLN A 47 1.36 9.16 -0.36
CA GLN A 47 0.60 9.70 0.77
C GLN A 47 1.43 9.71 2.05
N GLN A 48 1.16 10.69 2.91
CA GLN A 48 1.67 10.71 4.28
C GLN A 48 0.55 10.28 5.22
N ARG A 49 0.79 9.24 6.01
CA ARG A 49 -0.19 8.68 6.93
C ARG A 49 -0.59 9.70 7.98
N ALA A 50 -1.89 9.73 8.32
CA ALA A 50 -2.39 10.60 9.38
C ALA A 50 -1.65 10.37 10.70
N LEU A 51 -1.46 11.44 11.47
CA LEU A 51 -0.75 11.39 12.75
C LEU A 51 -1.52 10.58 13.81
N SER A 52 -2.82 10.37 13.61
CA SER A 52 -3.69 9.60 14.51
C SER A 52 -3.62 8.09 14.32
N LYS A 53 -2.85 7.59 13.35
CA LYS A 53 -2.70 6.15 13.10
C LYS A 53 -2.02 5.46 14.28
N TYR A 54 -2.49 4.26 14.64
CA TYR A 54 -1.95 3.49 15.78
C TYR A 54 -0.56 2.89 15.51
N HIS A 55 -0.17 2.78 14.23
CA HIS A 55 1.21 2.42 13.84
C HIS A 55 1.66 3.29 12.68
N SER A 56 2.96 3.50 12.61
CA SER A 56 3.61 4.26 11.53
C SER A 56 2.96 5.62 11.23
N PRO A 57 2.55 6.40 12.28
CA PRO A 57 1.92 7.70 12.05
C PRO A 57 2.88 8.69 11.40
N GLY A 58 2.38 9.50 10.47
CA GLY A 58 3.15 10.54 9.82
C GLY A 58 4.18 10.07 8.80
N LEU A 59 4.30 8.77 8.55
CA LEU A 59 5.25 8.24 7.58
C LEU A 59 4.68 8.26 6.16
N TRP A 60 5.59 8.37 5.18
CA TRP A 60 5.24 8.35 3.77
C TRP A 60 5.16 6.92 3.25
N THR A 61 4.26 6.70 2.32
CA THR A 61 4.05 5.40 1.67
C THR A 61 3.52 5.64 0.24
N ASN A 62 3.26 4.54 -0.50
CA ASN A 62 2.64 4.60 -1.82
C ASN A 62 1.24 5.22 -1.76
N THR A 63 0.54 5.29 -2.89
CA THR A 63 -0.74 5.98 -2.99
C THR A 63 -1.77 5.47 -1.98
N CYS A 64 -1.87 4.15 -1.80
CA CYS A 64 -2.82 3.53 -0.89
C CYS A 64 -2.42 2.08 -0.63
N CYS A 65 -2.54 1.63 0.61
CA CYS A 65 -2.34 0.24 1.02
C CYS A 65 -3.46 -0.16 1.96
N SER A 66 -4.04 -1.33 1.77
CA SER A 66 -5.05 -1.84 2.69
C SER A 66 -5.31 -3.34 2.47
N HIS A 67 -6.45 -3.80 2.93
CA HIS A 67 -6.80 -5.21 2.94
C HIS A 67 -8.14 -5.45 2.27
N GLN A 68 -8.24 -6.55 1.53
CA GLN A 68 -9.48 -7.01 0.93
C GLN A 68 -10.45 -7.44 2.03
N ARG A 69 -11.72 -7.16 1.83
CA ARG A 69 -12.80 -7.69 2.66
C ARG A 69 -13.28 -9.02 2.07
N GLN A 70 -13.90 -9.84 2.90
CA GLN A 70 -14.50 -11.08 2.44
C GLN A 70 -15.46 -10.81 1.28
N GLY A 71 -15.29 -11.52 0.17
CA GLY A 71 -16.12 -11.37 -1.02
C GLY A 71 -15.67 -10.29 -1.99
N GLU A 72 -14.67 -9.48 -1.65
CA GLU A 72 -14.08 -8.50 -2.58
C GLU A 72 -12.97 -9.15 -3.41
N ASP A 73 -12.91 -8.81 -4.71
CA ASP A 73 -11.70 -9.06 -5.47
C ASP A 73 -10.68 -7.94 -5.24
N ASN A 74 -9.46 -8.13 -5.73
CA ASN A 74 -8.36 -7.20 -5.49
C ASN A 74 -8.62 -5.80 -6.06
N LEU A 75 -9.22 -5.73 -7.26
CA LEU A 75 -9.51 -4.45 -7.92
C LEU A 75 -10.63 -3.70 -7.22
N GLN A 76 -11.67 -4.40 -6.77
CA GLN A 76 -12.76 -3.80 -5.99
C GLN A 76 -12.24 -3.19 -4.69
N ALA A 77 -11.40 -3.94 -3.97
CA ALA A 77 -10.81 -3.47 -2.72
C ALA A 77 -9.90 -2.25 -2.95
N GLY A 78 -9.07 -2.30 -3.98
CA GLY A 78 -8.19 -1.20 -4.35
C GLY A 78 -8.96 0.07 -4.68
N LYS A 79 -10.03 -0.04 -5.49
CA LYS A 79 -10.89 1.10 -5.85
C LYS A 79 -11.60 1.68 -4.63
N ARG A 80 -12.08 0.82 -3.73
CA ARG A 80 -12.76 1.24 -2.50
C ARG A 80 -11.83 2.10 -1.64
N ARG A 81 -10.63 1.62 -1.33
CA ARG A 81 -9.70 2.32 -0.45
C ARG A 81 -9.08 3.56 -1.12
N LEU A 82 -8.83 3.51 -2.42
CA LEU A 82 -8.37 4.68 -3.16
C LEU A 82 -9.37 5.84 -3.03
N TRP A 83 -10.66 5.52 -3.12
CA TRP A 83 -11.72 6.51 -2.90
C TRP A 83 -11.76 6.98 -1.44
N GLU A 84 -11.77 6.04 -0.49
CA GLU A 84 -11.89 6.36 0.93
C GLU A 84 -10.71 7.18 1.47
N GLU A 85 -9.50 6.93 0.99
CA GLU A 85 -8.29 7.61 1.49
C GLU A 85 -7.90 8.83 0.66
N MET A 86 -7.96 8.74 -0.65
CA MET A 86 -7.43 9.73 -1.57
C MET A 86 -8.49 10.46 -2.40
N GLY A 87 -9.76 10.07 -2.29
CA GLY A 87 -10.87 10.68 -3.02
C GLY A 87 -10.74 10.56 -4.54
N MET A 88 -10.10 9.51 -5.02
CA MET A 88 -9.84 9.30 -6.45
C MET A 88 -10.60 8.09 -6.99
N GLN A 89 -11.04 8.21 -8.25
CA GLN A 89 -11.63 7.12 -9.01
C GLN A 89 -10.79 6.93 -10.27
N VAL A 90 -9.94 5.92 -10.26
CA VAL A 90 -8.99 5.62 -11.34
C VAL A 90 -9.11 4.14 -11.68
N PRO A 91 -9.19 3.77 -12.97
CA PRO A 91 -9.10 2.37 -13.35
C PRO A 91 -7.78 1.76 -12.88
N LEU A 92 -7.85 0.59 -12.25
CA LEU A 92 -6.68 -0.10 -11.70
C LEU A 92 -6.43 -1.40 -12.46
N LYS A 93 -5.14 -1.76 -12.53
CA LYS A 93 -4.68 -3.01 -13.14
C LYS A 93 -3.75 -3.72 -12.16
N GLN A 94 -3.96 -5.01 -11.95
CA GLN A 94 -3.06 -5.84 -11.16
C GLN A 94 -1.82 -6.17 -11.99
N VAL A 95 -0.63 -5.95 -11.43
CA VAL A 95 0.63 -6.11 -12.17
C VAL A 95 1.51 -7.23 -11.64
N PHE A 96 1.59 -7.41 -10.33
CA PHE A 96 2.27 -8.56 -9.73
C PHE A 96 1.81 -8.76 -8.28
N SER A 97 2.25 -9.85 -7.66
CA SER A 97 2.03 -10.15 -6.25
C SER A 97 3.28 -10.78 -5.65
N PHE A 98 3.44 -10.65 -4.35
CA PHE A 98 4.55 -11.26 -3.62
C PHE A 98 4.22 -11.32 -2.12
N ILE A 99 5.00 -12.14 -1.39
CA ILE A 99 4.88 -12.25 0.06
C ILE A 99 6.01 -11.46 0.69
N TYR A 100 5.71 -10.67 1.72
CA TYR A 100 6.73 -10.01 2.52
C TYR A 100 6.36 -10.03 4.00
N GLU A 101 7.37 -9.84 4.85
CA GLU A 101 7.22 -9.72 6.30
C GLU A 101 8.07 -8.55 6.78
N ALA A 102 7.49 -7.67 7.59
CA ALA A 102 8.16 -6.48 8.10
C ALA A 102 7.70 -6.16 9.52
N PRO A 103 8.64 -6.01 10.47
CA PRO A 103 8.30 -5.51 11.80
C PRO A 103 7.95 -4.03 11.70
N MET A 104 6.88 -3.63 12.42
CA MET A 104 6.38 -2.24 12.43
C MET A 104 6.60 -1.54 13.76
N GLY A 105 7.25 -2.21 14.72
CA GLY A 105 7.36 -1.72 16.10
C GLY A 105 6.10 -2.04 16.93
N ASN A 106 6.17 -1.77 18.24
CA ASN A 106 5.06 -2.01 19.17
C ASN A 106 4.56 -3.47 19.19
N GLY A 107 5.41 -4.44 18.86
CA GLY A 107 5.02 -5.84 18.79
C GLY A 107 4.16 -6.22 17.59
N LEU A 108 4.07 -5.34 16.59
CA LEU A 108 3.28 -5.58 15.39
C LEU A 108 4.16 -5.99 14.21
N THR A 109 3.68 -6.92 13.41
CA THR A 109 4.35 -7.41 12.20
C THR A 109 3.37 -7.43 11.04
N GLU A 110 3.77 -6.83 9.92
CA GLU A 110 3.10 -7.01 8.63
C GLU A 110 3.63 -8.29 8.01
N HIS A 111 2.75 -9.26 7.74
CA HIS A 111 3.07 -10.47 6.98
C HIS A 111 1.98 -10.65 5.93
N GLU A 112 2.27 -10.24 4.70
CA GLU A 112 1.26 -10.03 3.69
C GLU A 112 1.53 -10.79 2.39
N TYR A 113 0.46 -11.33 1.84
CA TYR A 113 0.37 -11.70 0.45
C TYR A 113 -0.16 -10.47 -0.28
N ASP A 114 0.74 -9.67 -0.84
CA ASP A 114 0.45 -8.34 -1.36
C ASP A 114 0.25 -8.34 -2.87
N TYR A 115 -0.89 -7.80 -3.32
CA TYR A 115 -1.18 -7.58 -4.73
C TYR A 115 -0.88 -6.14 -5.08
N VAL A 116 0.00 -5.93 -6.06
CA VAL A 116 0.37 -4.58 -6.50
C VAL A 116 -0.52 -4.18 -7.68
N LEU A 117 -1.20 -3.04 -7.51
CA LEU A 117 -2.15 -2.50 -8.47
C LEU A 117 -1.65 -1.13 -8.95
N ILE A 118 -1.77 -0.86 -10.25
CA ILE A 118 -1.40 0.45 -10.80
C ILE A 118 -2.59 1.11 -11.51
N GLY A 119 -2.56 2.44 -11.53
CA GLY A 119 -3.47 3.26 -12.31
C GLY A 119 -2.76 4.52 -12.79
N PHE A 120 -3.33 5.19 -13.79
CA PHE A 120 -2.75 6.38 -14.39
C PHE A 120 -3.74 7.55 -14.27
N SER A 121 -3.28 8.67 -13.73
CA SER A 121 -4.09 9.88 -13.59
C SER A 121 -3.20 11.10 -13.35
N ASP A 122 -3.59 12.23 -13.91
CA ASP A 122 -2.96 13.52 -13.62
C ASP A 122 -3.74 14.33 -12.60
N GLU A 123 -4.84 13.79 -12.08
CA GLU A 123 -5.69 14.48 -11.12
C GLU A 123 -5.04 14.55 -9.73
N SER A 124 -5.27 15.67 -9.04
CA SER A 124 -4.87 15.81 -7.64
C SER A 124 -5.85 15.06 -6.75
N PRO A 125 -5.37 14.40 -5.68
CA PRO A 125 -6.27 13.72 -4.77
C PRO A 125 -7.07 14.70 -3.90
N SER A 126 -8.19 14.19 -3.36
CA SER A 126 -8.97 14.84 -2.31
C SER A 126 -8.86 13.98 -1.06
N ILE A 127 -7.85 14.23 -0.25
CA ILE A 127 -7.49 13.34 0.86
C ILE A 127 -8.52 13.36 1.98
N ASN A 128 -8.70 12.20 2.62
CA ASN A 128 -9.46 12.06 3.85
C ASN A 128 -8.52 12.30 5.04
N PRO A 129 -8.68 13.39 5.80
CA PRO A 129 -7.74 13.74 6.89
C PRO A 129 -7.71 12.73 8.05
N LEU A 130 -8.71 11.85 8.15
CA LEU A 130 -8.69 10.77 9.14
C LEU A 130 -7.71 9.66 8.76
N GLU A 131 -7.35 9.57 7.49
CA GLU A 131 -6.47 8.53 6.95
C GLU A 131 -5.12 9.10 6.50
N VAL A 132 -5.13 10.28 5.89
CA VAL A 132 -4.00 10.87 5.18
C VAL A 132 -3.85 12.34 5.58
N CYS A 133 -2.64 12.78 5.94
CA CYS A 133 -2.41 14.18 6.29
C CYS A 133 -1.73 15.00 5.19
N ASN A 134 -1.10 14.34 4.20
CA ASN A 134 -0.43 15.04 3.10
C ASN A 134 -0.22 14.09 1.92
N TRP A 135 0.13 14.67 0.76
CA TRP A 135 0.44 13.90 -0.45
C TRP A 135 1.45 14.67 -1.31
N LYS A 136 2.14 13.95 -2.18
CA LYS A 136 3.05 14.56 -3.15
C LYS A 136 3.27 13.63 -4.34
N TRP A 137 3.66 14.23 -5.48
CA TRP A 137 4.16 13.50 -6.63
C TRP A 137 5.69 13.44 -6.57
N ALA A 138 6.28 12.30 -6.89
CA ALA A 138 7.72 12.14 -6.95
C ALA A 138 8.10 11.10 -8.00
N THR A 139 9.21 11.35 -8.71
CA THR A 139 9.72 10.37 -9.67
C THR A 139 10.28 9.14 -8.93
N PRO A 140 10.32 7.96 -9.60
CA PRO A 140 10.95 6.78 -8.99
C PRO A 140 12.37 7.05 -8.48
N GLU A 141 13.17 7.83 -9.22
CA GLU A 141 14.54 8.18 -8.85
C GLU A 141 14.58 9.07 -7.60
N GLN A 142 13.66 10.05 -7.51
CA GLN A 142 13.54 10.91 -6.33
C GLN A 142 13.16 10.09 -5.09
N ILE A 143 12.24 9.13 -5.25
CA ILE A 143 11.81 8.26 -4.15
C ILE A 143 12.97 7.37 -3.70
N GLN A 144 13.68 6.76 -4.64
CA GLN A 144 14.83 5.90 -4.34
C GLN A 144 15.90 6.66 -3.55
N LYS A 145 16.22 7.87 -4.00
CA LYS A 145 17.20 8.75 -3.33
C LYS A 145 16.71 9.11 -1.92
N SER A 146 15.47 9.52 -1.78
CA SER A 146 14.87 9.91 -0.50
C SER A 146 14.85 8.76 0.50
N ILE A 147 14.53 7.55 0.08
CA ILE A 147 14.58 6.35 0.93
C ILE A 147 16.01 6.08 1.41
N ALA A 148 17.00 6.27 0.53
CA ALA A 148 18.42 6.08 0.89
C ALA A 148 18.90 7.12 1.89
N GLU A 149 18.49 8.38 1.75
CA GLU A 149 18.92 9.49 2.61
C GLU A 149 18.15 9.57 3.94
N THR A 150 16.82 9.32 3.92
CA THR A 150 15.94 9.46 5.08
C THR A 150 14.97 8.28 5.18
N PRO A 151 15.48 7.04 5.36
CA PRO A 151 14.64 5.84 5.40
C PRO A 151 13.61 5.85 6.52
N GLU A 152 13.86 6.58 7.59
CA GLU A 152 12.96 6.73 8.74
C GLU A 152 11.69 7.50 8.43
N GLU A 153 11.63 8.23 7.33
CA GLU A 153 10.44 8.96 6.89
C GLU A 153 9.42 8.08 6.16
N TYR A 154 9.80 6.84 5.87
CA TYR A 154 8.98 5.91 5.08
C TYR A 154 8.55 4.70 5.90
N THR A 155 7.36 4.17 5.58
CA THR A 155 6.88 2.95 6.22
C THR A 155 7.79 1.76 5.91
N ALA A 156 7.88 0.82 6.84
CA ALA A 156 8.71 -0.39 6.65
C ALA A 156 8.28 -1.17 5.41
N TRP A 157 6.96 -1.32 5.19
CA TRP A 157 6.45 -2.07 4.04
C TRP A 157 6.69 -1.34 2.71
N PHE A 158 6.59 -0.01 2.67
CA PHE A 158 6.81 0.73 1.43
C PHE A 158 8.24 0.55 0.91
N LYS A 159 9.23 0.56 1.79
CA LYS A 159 10.62 0.35 1.39
C LYS A 159 10.82 -1.00 0.70
N ILE A 160 10.13 -2.03 1.17
CA ILE A 160 10.17 -3.37 0.58
C ILE A 160 9.42 -3.41 -0.75
N ILE A 161 8.18 -2.91 -0.77
CA ILE A 161 7.31 -2.92 -1.96
C ILE A 161 7.90 -2.06 -3.07
N PHE A 162 8.44 -0.90 -2.73
CA PHE A 162 9.00 0.03 -3.71
C PHE A 162 10.21 -0.56 -4.43
N ASP A 163 11.05 -1.32 -3.74
CA ASP A 163 12.17 -2.01 -4.38
C ASP A 163 11.69 -2.94 -5.48
N LYS A 164 10.67 -3.74 -5.19
CA LYS A 164 10.02 -4.62 -6.18
C LYS A 164 9.37 -3.82 -7.31
N PHE A 165 8.66 -2.76 -6.98
CA PHE A 165 7.96 -1.92 -7.94
C PHE A 165 8.92 -1.15 -8.84
N TYR A 166 10.04 -0.67 -8.32
CA TYR A 166 11.05 0.02 -9.10
C TYR A 166 11.61 -0.88 -10.22
N HIS A 167 11.95 -2.11 -9.89
CA HIS A 167 12.40 -3.09 -10.88
C HIS A 167 11.32 -3.39 -11.91
N PHE A 168 10.08 -3.54 -11.47
CA PHE A 168 8.95 -3.76 -12.37
C PHE A 168 8.76 -2.60 -13.36
N ILE A 169 8.83 -1.35 -12.90
CA ILE A 169 8.72 -0.17 -13.78
C ILE A 169 9.82 -0.17 -14.83
N ALA A 170 11.06 -0.38 -14.40
CA ALA A 170 12.22 -0.37 -15.31
C ALA A 170 12.10 -1.41 -16.42
N GLU A 171 11.47 -2.57 -16.14
CA GLU A 171 11.35 -3.66 -17.09
C GLU A 171 10.10 -3.59 -17.96
N ASN A 172 8.99 -3.00 -17.47
CA ASN A 172 7.66 -3.17 -18.06
C ASN A 172 6.96 -1.87 -18.48
N ILE A 173 7.41 -0.71 -18.00
CA ILE A 173 6.74 0.56 -18.26
C ILE A 173 7.72 1.53 -18.90
N THR A 174 7.35 2.03 -20.09
CA THR A 174 8.06 3.14 -20.74
C THR A 174 7.41 4.42 -20.26
N LEU A 175 8.09 5.14 -19.42
CA LEU A 175 7.66 6.45 -18.91
C LEU A 175 8.13 7.59 -19.79
#